data_247b9970c8f9be01b1bea401a84f458f
#
_entry.id   247b9970c8f9be01b1bea401a84f458f
#
_cell.length_a   1.000
_cell.length_b   1.000
_cell.length_c   1.000
_cell.angle_alpha   90.00
_cell.angle_beta   90.00
_cell.angle_gamma   90.00
#
_symmetry.space_group_name_H-M   'P 1'
#
loop_
_entity.id
_entity.type
_entity.pdbx_description
1 polymer ?
#
loop_
_entity_poly.entity_id
_entity_poly.type
_entity_poly.pdbx_seq_one_letter_code
_entity_poly.pdbx_strand_id
1 'polypeptide(L)'
;MHGLMTKEEFYKRLTEHKRIASVKDPRHIELALKRRNQLSGIFLLMGHIGVVKGYVNVFQEHGLPVFMHLEKIGGLSTDHYGLDYLAKSIRPYGIISTKTNVVKNAKKMGLLTVQRFFLVDSEGLDNIAKSISQTEPDIIELMPARIPDMICKVKSFTSIPIITGGLLYEESHCEECLNHGATAISSSRPELWGKPEKKLMQI
;
A
#
# COMPACT_ATOMS: atom_id res chain seq x y z
N MET A 1 3.66 -9.14 -23.66
CA MET A 1 4.02 -8.19 -22.59
C MET A 1 2.71 -7.57 -22.11
N HIS A 2 2.19 -7.93 -20.92
CA HIS A 2 1.09 -7.16 -20.33
C HIS A 2 1.64 -5.77 -19.98
N GLY A 3 1.03 -4.72 -20.54
CA GLY A 3 1.38 -3.35 -20.18
C GLY A 3 1.20 -3.15 -18.67
N LEU A 4 2.01 -2.27 -18.07
CA LEU A 4 1.79 -1.86 -16.68
C LEU A 4 0.38 -1.27 -16.57
N MET A 5 -0.36 -1.69 -15.53
CA MET A 5 -1.68 -1.16 -15.18
C MET A 5 -1.66 0.37 -15.16
N THR A 6 -2.64 1.03 -15.76
CA THR A 6 -2.76 2.48 -15.69
C THR A 6 -3.15 2.95 -14.29
N LYS A 7 -2.99 4.23 -14.03
CA LYS A 7 -3.38 4.82 -12.73
C LYS A 7 -4.90 4.71 -12.51
N GLU A 8 -5.68 4.94 -13.54
CA GLU A 8 -7.14 4.83 -13.53
C GLU A 8 -7.60 3.39 -13.24
N GLU A 9 -7.00 2.41 -13.90
CA GLU A 9 -7.26 0.99 -13.65
C GLU A 9 -6.92 0.59 -12.22
N PHE A 10 -5.82 1.11 -11.68
CA PHE A 10 -5.46 0.86 -10.28
C PHE A 10 -6.47 1.46 -9.30
N TYR A 11 -6.90 2.71 -9.50
CA TYR A 11 -7.91 3.31 -8.61
C TYR A 11 -9.26 2.60 -8.69
N LYS A 12 -9.67 2.16 -9.87
CA LYS A 12 -10.87 1.32 -10.03
C LYS A 12 -10.71 0.03 -9.22
N ARG A 13 -9.57 -0.66 -9.37
CA ARG A 13 -9.26 -1.88 -8.62
C ARG A 13 -9.19 -1.63 -7.11
N LEU A 14 -8.65 -0.49 -6.68
CA LEU A 14 -8.56 -0.10 -5.27
C LEU A 14 -9.95 0.03 -4.63
N THR A 15 -10.88 0.67 -5.33
CA THR A 15 -12.26 0.84 -4.85
C THR A 15 -13.11 -0.43 -4.93
N GLU A 16 -12.80 -1.32 -5.86
CA GLU A 16 -13.51 -2.59 -6.05
C GLU A 16 -13.13 -3.62 -4.99
N HIS A 17 -11.84 -3.93 -4.86
CA HIS A 17 -11.37 -4.98 -3.95
C HIS A 17 -11.18 -4.49 -2.51
N LYS A 18 -10.76 -3.25 -2.32
CA LYS A 18 -10.57 -2.62 -1.00
C LYS A 18 -9.59 -3.34 -0.07
N ARG A 19 -8.73 -4.21 -0.61
CA ARG A 19 -7.78 -5.03 0.16
C ARG A 19 -6.39 -4.98 -0.46
N ILE A 20 -5.40 -4.72 0.37
CA ILE A 20 -3.98 -4.73 0.00
C ILE A 20 -3.25 -5.73 0.90
N ALA A 21 -2.53 -6.65 0.29
CA ALA A 21 -1.71 -7.59 1.02
C ALA A 21 -0.36 -6.95 1.39
N SER A 22 -0.11 -6.77 2.69
CA SER A 22 1.18 -6.34 3.22
C SER A 22 2.08 -7.55 3.43
N VAL A 23 2.94 -7.84 2.45
CA VAL A 23 3.80 -9.02 2.44
C VAL A 23 5.11 -8.72 3.18
N LYS A 24 5.29 -9.41 4.33
CA LYS A 24 6.46 -9.30 5.23
C LYS A 24 7.31 -10.57 5.26
N ASP A 25 6.83 -11.65 4.64
CA ASP A 25 7.47 -12.97 4.65
C ASP A 25 7.33 -13.58 3.25
N PRO A 26 8.42 -14.13 2.68
CA PRO A 26 8.38 -14.79 1.37
C PRO A 26 7.38 -15.95 1.27
N ARG A 27 7.09 -16.62 2.38
CA ARG A 27 6.09 -17.71 2.46
C ARG A 27 4.67 -17.24 2.10
N HIS A 28 4.40 -15.95 2.19
CA HIS A 28 3.11 -15.36 1.85
C HIS A 28 2.95 -14.99 0.37
N ILE A 29 4.01 -15.09 -0.45
CA ILE A 29 3.95 -14.71 -1.87
C ILE A 29 2.93 -15.60 -2.60
N GLU A 30 3.05 -16.92 -2.48
CA GLU A 30 2.14 -17.84 -3.16
C GLU A 30 0.68 -17.63 -2.73
N LEU A 31 0.44 -17.39 -1.46
CA LEU A 31 -0.91 -17.15 -0.94
C LEU A 31 -1.50 -15.83 -1.48
N ALA A 32 -0.70 -14.77 -1.57
CA ALA A 32 -1.14 -13.51 -2.16
C ALA A 32 -1.47 -13.69 -3.66
N LEU A 33 -0.68 -14.47 -4.40
CA LEU A 33 -0.96 -14.82 -5.79
C LEU A 33 -2.25 -15.61 -5.95
N LYS A 34 -2.52 -16.57 -5.07
CA LYS A 34 -3.80 -17.33 -5.07
C LYS A 34 -5.01 -16.40 -4.85
N ARG A 35 -4.84 -15.32 -4.09
CA ARG A 35 -5.89 -14.32 -3.80
C ARG A 35 -5.87 -13.09 -4.71
N ARG A 36 -5.11 -13.11 -5.80
CA ARG A 36 -4.92 -11.95 -6.69
C ARG A 36 -6.21 -11.28 -7.16
N ASN A 37 -7.28 -12.06 -7.34
CA ASN A 37 -8.58 -11.55 -7.79
C ASN A 37 -9.40 -10.87 -6.66
N GLN A 38 -8.90 -10.86 -5.44
CA GLN A 38 -9.51 -10.23 -4.27
C GLN A 38 -8.64 -9.07 -3.73
N LEU A 39 -7.47 -8.84 -4.33
CA LEU A 39 -6.51 -7.86 -3.88
C LEU A 39 -6.43 -6.67 -4.84
N SER A 40 -6.38 -5.48 -4.30
CA SER A 40 -6.08 -4.26 -5.06
C SER A 40 -4.61 -4.18 -5.46
N GLY A 41 -3.71 -4.70 -4.64
CA GLY A 41 -2.27 -4.67 -4.85
C GLY A 41 -1.50 -5.24 -3.67
N ILE A 42 -0.18 -5.11 -3.77
CA ILE A 42 0.78 -5.61 -2.78
C ILE A 42 1.55 -4.45 -2.17
N PHE A 43 1.63 -4.43 -0.84
CA PHE A 43 2.62 -3.66 -0.09
C PHE A 43 3.77 -4.59 0.26
N LEU A 44 4.90 -4.45 -0.43
CA LEU A 44 6.10 -5.27 -0.22
C LEU A 44 6.97 -4.64 0.87
N LEU A 45 7.00 -5.29 2.03
CA LEU A 45 7.67 -4.81 3.25
C LEU A 45 8.87 -5.68 3.63
N MET A 46 9.47 -6.36 2.67
CA MET A 46 10.57 -7.29 2.90
C MET A 46 11.48 -7.39 1.69
N GLY A 47 12.65 -7.97 1.93
CA GLY A 47 13.62 -8.26 0.89
C GLY A 47 14.85 -7.36 0.96
N HIS A 48 15.73 -7.56 0.02
CA HIS A 48 16.94 -6.76 -0.17
C HIS A 48 17.21 -6.57 -1.66
N ILE A 49 18.13 -5.68 -2.00
CA ILE A 49 18.42 -5.27 -3.39
C ILE A 49 18.68 -6.46 -4.34
N GLY A 50 19.26 -7.57 -3.82
CA GLY A 50 19.59 -8.75 -4.64
C GLY A 50 18.39 -9.63 -5.02
N VAL A 51 17.24 -9.53 -4.33
CA VAL A 51 16.08 -10.42 -4.57
C VAL A 51 14.80 -9.65 -4.89
N VAL A 52 14.70 -8.40 -4.48
CA VAL A 52 13.44 -7.65 -4.53
C VAL A 52 12.86 -7.51 -5.93
N LYS A 53 13.72 -7.39 -6.96
CA LYS A 53 13.27 -7.35 -8.36
C LYS A 53 12.50 -8.62 -8.75
N GLY A 54 12.97 -9.79 -8.32
CA GLY A 54 12.26 -11.04 -8.55
C GLY A 54 10.87 -11.06 -7.93
N TYR A 55 10.74 -10.56 -6.70
CA TYR A 55 9.42 -10.47 -6.03
C TYR A 55 8.47 -9.50 -6.74
N VAL A 56 8.97 -8.33 -7.17
CA VAL A 56 8.17 -7.37 -7.94
C VAL A 56 7.67 -7.99 -9.24
N ASN A 57 8.56 -8.64 -10.00
CA ASN A 57 8.22 -9.27 -11.27
C ASN A 57 7.14 -10.35 -11.09
N VAL A 58 7.32 -11.26 -10.13
CA VAL A 58 6.35 -12.33 -9.86
C VAL A 58 4.95 -11.79 -9.62
N PHE A 59 4.78 -10.75 -8.83
CA PHE A 59 3.47 -10.17 -8.60
C PHE A 59 2.91 -9.44 -9.83
N GLN A 60 3.73 -8.63 -10.51
CA GLN A 60 3.29 -7.83 -11.64
C GLN A 60 2.95 -8.69 -12.87
N GLU A 61 3.65 -9.78 -13.11
CA GLU A 61 3.33 -10.79 -14.13
C GLU A 61 1.95 -11.45 -13.91
N HIS A 62 1.49 -11.46 -12.65
CA HIS A 62 0.15 -11.97 -12.28
C HIS A 62 -0.89 -10.85 -12.13
N GLY A 63 -0.61 -9.63 -12.62
CA GLY A 63 -1.53 -8.50 -12.63
C GLY A 63 -1.73 -7.82 -11.26
N LEU A 64 -0.81 -8.03 -10.30
CA LEU A 64 -0.84 -7.37 -9.00
C LEU A 64 0.16 -6.20 -8.97
N PRO A 65 -0.29 -4.96 -8.87
CA PRO A 65 0.61 -3.81 -8.72
C PRO A 65 1.34 -3.87 -7.36
N VAL A 66 2.64 -3.58 -7.39
CA VAL A 66 3.51 -3.66 -6.20
C VAL A 66 3.95 -2.28 -5.78
N PHE A 67 3.70 -1.93 -4.52
CA PHE A 67 4.26 -0.77 -3.85
C PHE A 67 5.35 -1.23 -2.88
N MET A 68 6.56 -0.73 -3.05
CA MET A 68 7.70 -1.11 -2.20
C MET A 68 7.85 -0.13 -1.03
N HIS A 69 7.90 -0.65 0.20
CA HIS A 69 8.24 0.17 1.37
C HIS A 69 9.75 0.34 1.46
N LEU A 70 10.25 1.49 1.03
CA LEU A 70 11.69 1.69 0.80
C LEU A 70 12.54 1.47 2.05
N GLU A 71 12.07 1.94 3.20
CA GLU A 71 12.79 1.79 4.48
C GLU A 71 12.82 0.34 5.00
N LYS A 72 12.14 -0.60 4.30
CA LYS A 72 12.13 -2.05 4.63
C LYS A 72 12.92 -2.91 3.67
N ILE A 73 13.54 -2.30 2.65
CA ILE A 73 14.32 -3.03 1.65
C ILE A 73 15.81 -2.90 1.99
N GLY A 74 16.43 -4.02 2.33
CA GLY A 74 17.84 -4.03 2.70
C GLY A 74 18.76 -3.67 1.52
N GLY A 75 19.75 -2.81 1.76
CA GLY A 75 20.74 -2.39 0.76
C GLY A 75 20.25 -1.40 -0.29
N LEU A 76 18.99 -0.94 -0.22
CA LEU A 76 18.47 0.09 -1.10
C LEU A 76 18.54 1.46 -0.41
N SER A 77 19.30 2.38 -1.01
CA SER A 77 19.33 3.77 -0.55
C SER A 77 18.04 4.50 -0.93
N THR A 78 17.65 5.48 -0.11
CA THR A 78 16.52 6.38 -0.38
C THR A 78 16.95 7.73 -0.96
N ASP A 79 18.20 7.84 -1.40
CA ASP A 79 18.74 8.99 -2.12
C ASP A 79 18.34 8.98 -3.60
N HIS A 80 18.83 9.97 -4.36
CA HIS A 80 18.55 10.09 -5.78
C HIS A 80 18.95 8.82 -6.57
N TYR A 81 20.11 8.25 -6.31
CA TYR A 81 20.62 7.10 -7.05
C TYR A 81 19.84 5.82 -6.73
N GLY A 82 19.47 5.62 -5.48
CA GLY A 82 18.63 4.49 -5.08
C GLY A 82 17.24 4.56 -5.70
N LEU A 83 16.64 5.76 -5.74
CA LEU A 83 15.35 5.98 -6.39
C LEU A 83 15.42 5.82 -7.92
N ASP A 84 16.50 6.30 -8.55
CA ASP A 84 16.72 6.13 -9.99
C ASP A 84 16.88 4.64 -10.37
N TYR A 85 17.66 3.90 -9.58
CA TYR A 85 17.79 2.46 -9.74
C TYR A 85 16.44 1.73 -9.57
N LEU A 86 15.68 2.13 -8.58
CA LEU A 86 14.34 1.58 -8.36
C LEU A 86 13.43 1.82 -9.56
N ALA A 87 13.35 3.05 -10.04
CA ALA A 87 12.47 3.43 -11.14
C ALA A 87 12.88 2.78 -12.48
N LYS A 88 14.19 2.65 -12.76
CA LYS A 88 14.70 2.14 -14.04
C LYS A 88 14.91 0.63 -14.07
N SER A 89 15.35 0.04 -12.97
CA SER A 89 15.81 -1.36 -12.90
C SER A 89 14.83 -2.29 -12.24
N ILE A 90 14.27 -1.92 -11.09
CA ILE A 90 13.29 -2.74 -10.35
C ILE A 90 11.90 -2.55 -10.93
N ARG A 91 11.50 -1.31 -11.20
CA ARG A 91 10.23 -0.90 -11.80
C ARG A 91 9.00 -1.38 -11.01
N PRO A 92 8.92 -1.12 -9.70
CA PRO A 92 7.69 -1.36 -8.98
C PRO A 92 6.60 -0.41 -9.51
N TYR A 93 5.33 -0.72 -9.23
CA TYR A 93 4.23 0.16 -9.58
C TYR A 93 4.26 1.48 -8.80
N GLY A 94 4.73 1.44 -7.55
CA GLY A 94 4.90 2.61 -6.71
C GLY A 94 5.76 2.34 -5.49
N ILE A 95 5.82 3.34 -4.62
CA ILE A 95 6.57 3.28 -3.36
C ILE A 95 5.70 3.62 -2.17
N ILE A 96 6.12 3.14 -1.00
CA ILE A 96 5.63 3.57 0.30
C ILE A 96 6.80 4.16 1.07
N SER A 97 6.62 5.34 1.66
CA SER A 97 7.61 5.95 2.54
C SER A 97 6.95 6.82 3.61
N THR A 98 7.60 6.92 4.76
CA THR A 98 7.23 7.90 5.81
C THR A 98 7.91 9.25 5.58
N LYS A 99 8.91 9.32 4.71
CA LYS A 99 9.77 10.49 4.50
C LYS A 99 9.24 11.38 3.37
N THR A 100 8.89 12.62 3.70
CA THR A 100 8.38 13.63 2.76
C THR A 100 9.29 13.83 1.55
N ASN A 101 10.61 13.92 1.73
CA ASN A 101 11.56 14.12 0.64
C ASN A 101 11.63 12.92 -0.33
N VAL A 102 11.49 11.71 0.19
CA VAL A 102 11.49 10.47 -0.60
C VAL A 102 10.24 10.42 -1.47
N VAL A 103 9.06 10.71 -0.91
CA VAL A 103 7.79 10.78 -1.63
C VAL A 103 7.86 11.81 -2.76
N LYS A 104 8.34 13.02 -2.49
CA LYS A 104 8.53 14.07 -3.51
C LYS A 104 9.43 13.62 -4.67
N ASN A 105 10.55 13.00 -4.35
CA ASN A 105 11.53 12.59 -5.37
C ASN A 105 11.00 11.41 -6.19
N ALA A 106 10.38 10.43 -5.57
CA ALA A 106 9.76 9.30 -6.26
C ALA A 106 8.65 9.76 -7.23
N LYS A 107 7.81 10.72 -6.81
CA LYS A 107 6.77 11.29 -7.67
C LYS A 107 7.36 11.97 -8.90
N LYS A 108 8.46 12.73 -8.77
CA LYS A 108 9.17 13.35 -9.91
C LYS A 108 9.74 12.32 -10.89
N MET A 109 9.98 11.10 -10.44
CA MET A 109 10.44 9.98 -11.28
C MET A 109 9.29 9.17 -11.90
N GLY A 110 8.04 9.62 -11.73
CA GLY A 110 6.85 8.98 -12.31
C GLY A 110 6.34 7.76 -11.55
N LEU A 111 6.86 7.49 -10.35
CA LEU A 111 6.37 6.42 -9.48
C LEU A 111 5.11 6.87 -8.74
N LEU A 112 4.13 5.99 -8.62
CA LEU A 112 3.00 6.22 -7.71
C LEU A 112 3.50 6.21 -6.26
N THR A 113 2.93 7.10 -5.46
CA THR A 113 3.43 7.34 -4.10
C THR A 113 2.35 7.09 -3.05
N VAL A 114 2.69 6.28 -2.06
CA VAL A 114 1.93 6.11 -0.82
C VAL A 114 2.71 6.76 0.30
N GLN A 115 2.18 7.83 0.87
CA GLN A 115 2.80 8.43 2.05
C GLN A 115 2.17 7.86 3.31
N ARG A 116 3.00 7.21 4.14
CA ARG A 116 2.56 6.59 5.39
C ARG A 116 2.72 7.56 6.55
N PHE A 117 1.67 7.65 7.34
CA PHE A 117 1.63 8.45 8.58
C PHE A 117 1.25 7.57 9.77
N PHE A 118 1.92 7.84 10.90
CA PHE A 118 1.56 7.25 12.18
C PHE A 118 0.86 8.32 13.02
N LEU A 119 -0.39 8.07 13.38
CA LEU A 119 -1.16 8.92 14.28
C LEU A 119 -0.93 8.45 15.71
N VAL A 120 -0.14 9.20 16.45
CA VAL A 120 0.22 8.92 17.84
C VAL A 120 -0.49 9.89 18.78
N ASP A 121 -0.64 11.14 18.33
CA ASP A 121 -1.21 12.25 19.08
C ASP A 121 -1.95 13.25 18.19
N SER A 122 -2.47 14.32 18.79
CA SER A 122 -3.19 15.38 18.07
C SER A 122 -2.31 16.22 17.13
N GLU A 123 -1.01 16.38 17.42
CA GLU A 123 -0.08 17.10 16.54
C GLU A 123 0.15 16.33 15.23
N GLY A 124 -0.06 15.01 15.26
CA GLY A 124 0.02 14.16 14.07
C GLY A 124 -0.92 14.60 12.96
N LEU A 125 -2.12 15.10 13.26
CA LEU A 125 -3.07 15.60 12.25
C LEU A 125 -2.55 16.85 11.53
N ASP A 126 -2.00 17.82 12.27
CA ASP A 126 -1.42 19.03 11.70
C ASP A 126 -0.20 18.71 10.83
N ASN A 127 0.61 17.76 11.27
CA ASN A 127 1.76 17.26 10.52
C ASN A 127 1.34 16.57 9.23
N ILE A 128 0.26 15.80 9.25
CA ILE A 128 -0.31 15.18 8.03
C ILE A 128 -0.74 16.28 7.05
N ALA A 129 -1.54 17.27 7.48
CA ALA A 129 -2.03 18.33 6.62
C ALA A 129 -0.87 19.12 5.96
N LYS A 130 0.14 19.51 6.75
CA LYS A 130 1.35 20.18 6.25
C LYS A 130 2.14 19.31 5.26
N SER A 131 2.30 18.02 5.57
CA SER A 131 3.06 17.12 4.72
C SER A 131 2.35 16.86 3.39
N ILE A 132 1.04 16.63 3.40
CA ILE A 132 0.24 16.42 2.21
C ILE A 132 0.30 17.62 1.27
N SER A 133 0.19 18.85 1.80
CA SER A 133 0.29 20.07 0.98
C SER A 133 1.65 20.26 0.31
N GLN A 134 2.70 19.64 0.87
CA GLN A 134 4.05 19.71 0.32
C GLN A 134 4.37 18.60 -0.67
N THR A 135 3.81 17.41 -0.49
CA THR A 135 4.14 16.20 -1.27
C THR A 135 3.12 15.87 -2.32
N GLU A 136 1.84 16.21 -2.06
CA GLU A 136 0.69 15.79 -2.87
C GLU A 136 0.79 14.29 -3.24
N PRO A 137 0.88 13.37 -2.26
CA PRO A 137 1.05 11.97 -2.56
C PRO A 137 -0.17 11.45 -3.32
N ASP A 138 -0.01 10.37 -4.08
CA ASP A 138 -1.13 9.77 -4.80
C ASP A 138 -2.10 9.06 -3.85
N ILE A 139 -1.59 8.57 -2.72
CA ILE A 139 -2.34 7.86 -1.69
C ILE A 139 -1.75 8.19 -0.32
N ILE A 140 -2.61 8.27 0.68
CA ILE A 140 -2.24 8.36 2.09
C ILE A 140 -2.45 7.00 2.75
N GLU A 141 -1.49 6.54 3.55
CA GLU A 141 -1.71 5.43 4.45
C GLU A 141 -1.66 5.90 5.91
N LEU A 142 -2.80 5.75 6.60
CA LEU A 142 -2.92 6.08 8.03
C LEU A 142 -2.75 4.84 8.90
N MET A 143 -1.93 4.94 9.93
CA MET A 143 -1.71 3.88 10.91
C MET A 143 -1.74 4.45 12.34
N PRO A 144 -2.24 3.72 13.34
CA PRO A 144 -2.93 2.44 13.21
C PRO A 144 -4.39 2.59 12.78
N ALA A 145 -4.96 1.55 12.19
CA ALA A 145 -6.36 1.51 11.73
C ALA A 145 -7.39 1.53 12.88
N ARG A 146 -6.97 1.32 14.15
CA ARG A 146 -7.85 1.22 15.32
C ARG A 146 -8.37 2.55 15.87
N ILE A 147 -8.22 3.61 15.10
CA ILE A 147 -8.78 4.95 15.40
C ILE A 147 -9.57 5.46 14.18
N PRO A 148 -10.68 4.81 13.80
CA PRO A 148 -11.39 5.09 12.56
C PRO A 148 -11.90 6.52 12.43
N ASP A 149 -12.26 7.19 13.54
CA ASP A 149 -12.67 8.60 13.54
C ASP A 149 -11.60 9.53 12.92
N MET A 150 -10.33 9.16 13.03
CA MET A 150 -9.24 9.95 12.44
C MET A 150 -9.25 9.90 10.91
N ILE A 151 -9.81 8.85 10.32
CA ILE A 151 -10.00 8.75 8.87
C ILE A 151 -10.96 9.85 8.41
N CYS A 152 -12.09 10.03 9.11
CA CYS A 152 -13.05 11.10 8.84
C CYS A 152 -12.38 12.49 8.95
N LYS A 153 -11.57 12.70 9.99
CA LYS A 153 -10.85 13.97 10.20
C LYS A 153 -9.86 14.25 9.07
N VAL A 154 -9.06 13.28 8.67
CA VAL A 154 -8.12 13.45 7.55
C VAL A 154 -8.89 13.71 6.25
N LYS A 155 -9.98 12.99 6.03
CA LYS A 155 -10.82 13.15 4.85
C LYS A 155 -11.49 14.51 4.73
N SER A 156 -11.68 15.22 5.85
CA SER A 156 -12.28 16.57 5.84
C SER A 156 -11.39 17.63 5.21
N PHE A 157 -10.08 17.41 5.09
CA PHE A 157 -9.15 18.38 4.50
C PHE A 157 -8.38 17.86 3.26
N THR A 158 -8.69 16.65 2.78
CA THR A 158 -8.08 16.12 1.55
C THR A 158 -9.02 15.20 0.78
N SER A 159 -8.91 15.22 -0.55
CA SER A 159 -9.58 14.27 -1.45
C SER A 159 -8.68 13.08 -1.83
N ILE A 160 -7.43 13.03 -1.36
CA ILE A 160 -6.49 11.96 -1.64
C ILE A 160 -7.05 10.65 -1.04
N PRO A 161 -7.04 9.54 -1.80
CA PRO A 161 -7.48 8.24 -1.29
C PRO A 161 -6.72 7.82 -0.03
N ILE A 162 -7.46 7.33 0.98
CA ILE A 162 -6.90 6.91 2.26
C ILE A 162 -6.94 5.39 2.35
N ILE A 163 -5.77 4.79 2.52
CA ILE A 163 -5.61 3.41 2.97
C ILE A 163 -5.34 3.43 4.47
N THR A 164 -5.83 2.45 5.20
CA THR A 164 -5.48 2.30 6.61
C THR A 164 -5.06 0.86 6.93
N GLY A 165 -4.20 0.71 7.92
CA GLY A 165 -3.65 -0.59 8.31
C GLY A 165 -3.07 -0.59 9.71
N GLY A 166 -2.56 -1.74 10.11
CA GLY A 166 -2.01 -1.95 11.45
C GLY A 166 -3.08 -2.21 12.52
N LEU A 167 -2.78 -3.15 13.41
CA LEU A 167 -3.65 -3.58 14.51
C LEU A 167 -5.05 -4.08 14.09
N LEU A 168 -5.18 -4.54 12.85
CA LEU A 168 -6.39 -5.20 12.34
C LEU A 168 -6.30 -6.70 12.65
N TYR A 169 -7.30 -7.24 13.33
CA TYR A 169 -7.32 -8.63 13.78
C TYR A 169 -8.49 -9.43 13.20
N GLU A 170 -9.57 -8.76 12.81
CA GLU A 170 -10.81 -9.36 12.31
C GLU A 170 -11.47 -8.49 11.25
N GLU A 171 -12.42 -9.04 10.51
CA GLU A 171 -13.10 -8.37 9.39
C GLU A 171 -13.93 -7.17 9.86
N SER A 172 -14.54 -7.24 11.04
CA SER A 172 -15.30 -6.12 11.63
C SER A 172 -14.46 -4.84 11.75
N HIS A 173 -13.18 -4.96 12.10
CA HIS A 173 -12.26 -3.81 12.14
C HIS A 173 -12.02 -3.21 10.75
N CYS A 174 -11.99 -4.06 9.72
CA CYS A 174 -11.83 -3.60 8.34
C CYS A 174 -13.09 -2.86 7.86
N GLU A 175 -14.26 -3.42 8.14
CA GLU A 175 -15.55 -2.81 7.80
C GLU A 175 -15.75 -1.47 8.50
N GLU A 176 -15.40 -1.37 9.77
CA GLU A 176 -15.44 -0.13 10.54
C GLU A 176 -14.61 0.97 9.87
N CYS A 177 -13.37 0.68 9.48
CA CYS A 177 -12.52 1.64 8.79
C CYS A 177 -13.08 2.07 7.42
N LEU A 178 -13.62 1.12 6.64
CA LEU A 178 -14.24 1.42 5.35
C LEU A 178 -15.49 2.30 5.51
N ASN A 179 -16.30 2.05 6.54
CA ASN A 179 -17.48 2.85 6.85
C ASN A 179 -17.11 4.30 7.28
N HIS A 180 -15.93 4.49 7.88
CA HIS A 180 -15.39 5.82 8.21
C HIS A 180 -14.66 6.48 7.02
N GLY A 181 -14.71 5.88 5.83
CA GLY A 181 -14.26 6.49 4.59
C GLY A 181 -12.86 6.11 4.12
N ALA A 182 -12.24 5.08 4.69
CA ALA A 182 -11.06 4.49 4.08
C ALA A 182 -11.42 3.93 2.69
N THR A 183 -10.55 4.15 1.72
CA THR A 183 -10.70 3.61 0.37
C THR A 183 -10.35 2.13 0.34
N ALA A 184 -9.35 1.72 1.12
CA ALA A 184 -8.92 0.34 1.22
C ALA A 184 -8.19 0.07 2.55
N ILE A 185 -8.01 -1.21 2.83
CA ILE A 185 -7.33 -1.74 4.01
C ILE A 185 -6.03 -2.40 3.62
N SER A 186 -4.94 -2.14 4.35
CA SER A 186 -3.68 -2.87 4.24
C SER A 186 -3.48 -3.79 5.45
N SER A 187 -3.22 -5.07 5.23
CA SER A 187 -2.98 -6.02 6.30
C SER A 187 -1.88 -7.02 5.97
N SER A 188 -1.09 -7.39 7.00
CA SER A 188 -0.15 -8.51 6.91
C SER A 188 -0.75 -9.84 7.35
N ARG A 189 -2.02 -9.85 7.74
CA ARG A 189 -2.77 -11.05 8.09
C ARG A 189 -3.45 -11.61 6.85
N PRO A 190 -3.09 -12.81 6.37
CA PRO A 190 -3.71 -13.38 5.18
C PRO A 190 -5.22 -13.56 5.30
N GLU A 191 -5.73 -13.76 6.50
CA GLU A 191 -7.17 -13.93 6.77
C GLU A 191 -7.98 -12.70 6.34
N LEU A 192 -7.35 -11.51 6.32
CA LEU A 192 -7.95 -10.23 5.95
C LEU A 192 -7.68 -9.80 4.49
N TRP A 193 -7.08 -10.67 3.67
CA TRP A 193 -6.74 -10.36 2.27
C TRP A 193 -7.89 -10.57 1.28
N GLY A 194 -9.06 -10.96 1.75
CA GLY A 194 -10.26 -11.15 0.96
C GLY A 194 -11.33 -11.85 1.79
N LYS A 195 -12.53 -11.90 1.24
CA LYS A 195 -13.60 -12.66 1.87
C LYS A 195 -13.20 -14.14 1.92
N PRO A 196 -13.48 -14.85 3.01
CA PRO A 196 -13.24 -16.30 3.03
C PRO A 196 -14.01 -16.93 1.88
N GLU A 197 -13.33 -17.75 1.09
CA GLU A 197 -14.02 -18.62 0.12
C GLU A 197 -15.05 -19.41 0.90
N LYS A 198 -16.33 -19.29 0.52
CA LYS A 198 -17.36 -20.18 1.04
C LYS A 198 -16.86 -21.59 0.77
N LYS A 199 -16.46 -22.33 1.83
CA LYS A 199 -16.29 -23.76 1.69
C LYS A 199 -17.59 -24.30 1.10
N LEU A 200 -17.56 -24.72 -0.15
CA LEU A 200 -18.60 -25.58 -0.68
C LEU A 200 -18.62 -26.79 0.28
N MET A 201 -19.64 -26.82 1.14
CA MET A 201 -19.94 -28.05 1.87
C MET A 201 -20.21 -29.08 0.81
N GLN A 202 -19.25 -29.98 0.62
CA GLN A 202 -19.51 -31.21 -0.13
C GLN A 202 -20.56 -31.97 0.68
N ILE A 203 -21.76 -32.06 0.11
CA ILE A 203 -22.86 -32.94 0.53
C ILE A 203 -22.44 -34.36 0.16
#